data_ac18a20243f370256cf96b16ad778781
#
_entry.id   ac18a20243f370256cf96b16ad778781
#
_cell.length_a   1.000
_cell.length_b   1.000
_cell.length_c   1.000
_cell.angle_alpha   90.00
_cell.angle_beta   90.00
_cell.angle_gamma   90.00
#
_symmetry.space_group_name_H-M   'P 1'
#
loop_
_entity.id
_entity.type
_entity.pdbx_description
1 polymer ?
#
loop_
_entity_poly.entity_id
_entity_poly.type
_entity_poly.pdbx_seq_one_letter_code
_entity_poly.pdbx_strand_id
1 'polypeptide(L)'
;MATNTAKFSIGSIVKHKHFDFRGVIYDVDFEFNNSENWYRSIPKDIRPRKDQPYYHLLAENNEITYEAYVSEQNLILDDSGEPIKHPLINEIFSGKKGSGYFKPSN
;
A
#
# COMPACT_ATOMS: atom_id res chain seq x y z
N MET A 1 -8.25 24.46 -7.69
CA MET A 1 -8.03 23.60 -6.53
C MET A 1 -7.47 22.27 -6.98
N ALA A 2 -6.36 21.87 -6.37
CA ALA A 2 -5.78 20.58 -6.67
C ALA A 2 -6.57 19.48 -6.01
N THR A 3 -6.90 18.45 -6.77
CA THR A 3 -7.46 17.22 -6.22
C THR A 3 -6.37 16.16 -6.25
N ASN A 4 -6.23 15.42 -5.16
CA ASN A 4 -5.29 14.33 -5.13
C ASN A 4 -5.79 13.20 -6.01
N THR A 5 -4.93 12.73 -6.90
CA THR A 5 -5.22 11.59 -7.76
C THR A 5 -4.32 10.44 -7.34
N ALA A 6 -4.91 9.31 -7.01
CA ALA A 6 -4.14 8.15 -6.61
C ALA A 6 -3.42 7.56 -7.83
N LYS A 7 -2.12 7.41 -7.71
CA LYS A 7 -1.27 6.90 -8.77
C LYS A 7 -1.39 5.39 -8.94
N PHE A 8 -1.69 4.68 -7.85
CA PHE A 8 -1.76 3.21 -7.85
C PHE A 8 -3.19 2.76 -7.58
N SER A 9 -3.57 1.65 -8.18
CA SER A 9 -4.90 1.08 -8.05
C SER A 9 -4.97 0.04 -6.94
N ILE A 10 -6.18 -0.15 -6.40
CA ILE A 10 -6.45 -1.30 -5.52
C ILE A 10 -6.12 -2.58 -6.29
N GLY A 11 -5.41 -3.49 -5.66
CA GLY A 11 -4.96 -4.73 -6.27
C GLY A 11 -3.56 -4.68 -6.84
N SER A 12 -2.98 -3.49 -7.00
CA SER A 12 -1.60 -3.36 -7.48
C SER A 12 -0.61 -3.85 -6.43
N ILE A 13 0.44 -4.50 -6.90
CA ILE A 13 1.55 -4.91 -6.05
C ILE A 13 2.59 -3.81 -6.10
N VAL A 14 2.97 -3.32 -4.93
CA VAL A 14 3.93 -2.23 -4.78
C VAL A 14 5.04 -2.64 -3.82
N LYS A 15 6.15 -1.91 -3.88
CA LYS A 15 7.23 -2.07 -2.93
C LYS A 15 7.62 -0.71 -2.37
N HIS A 16 8.13 -0.71 -1.14
CA HIS A 16 8.62 0.49 -0.50
C HIS A 16 9.96 0.88 -1.13
N LYS A 17 10.17 2.18 -1.31
CA LYS A 17 11.41 2.69 -1.91
C LYS A 17 12.62 2.54 -1.00
N HIS A 18 12.40 2.57 0.32
CA HIS A 18 13.50 2.65 1.30
C HIS A 18 13.58 1.45 2.22
N PHE A 19 12.46 0.77 2.48
CA PHE A 19 12.41 -0.38 3.37
C PHE A 19 12.16 -1.66 2.57
N ASP A 20 12.64 -2.77 3.08
CA ASP A 20 12.57 -4.04 2.37
C ASP A 20 11.24 -4.74 2.63
N PHE A 21 10.17 -4.22 2.01
CA PHE A 21 8.88 -4.91 2.01
C PHE A 21 8.09 -4.54 0.77
N ARG A 22 7.13 -5.38 0.46
CA ARG A 22 6.18 -5.20 -0.65
C ARG A 22 4.80 -5.57 -0.16
N GLY A 23 3.79 -5.18 -0.91
CA GLY A 23 2.42 -5.48 -0.52
C GLY A 23 1.45 -5.25 -1.66
N VAL A 24 0.22 -5.70 -1.44
CA VAL A 24 -0.88 -5.42 -2.35
C VAL A 24 -1.79 -4.36 -1.73
N ILE A 25 -2.18 -3.40 -2.55
CA ILE A 25 -3.05 -2.31 -2.11
C ILE A 25 -4.47 -2.83 -1.97
N TYR A 26 -5.06 -2.69 -0.78
CA TYR A 26 -6.45 -3.09 -0.58
C TYR A 26 -7.38 -1.91 -0.31
N ASP A 27 -6.83 -0.72 -0.01
CA ASP A 27 -7.62 0.49 0.17
C ASP A 27 -6.75 1.72 -0.06
N VAL A 28 -7.38 2.83 -0.41
CA VAL A 28 -6.70 4.09 -0.72
C VAL A 28 -7.39 5.22 0.01
N ASP A 29 -6.60 6.04 0.70
CA ASP A 29 -7.03 7.33 1.23
C ASP A 29 -6.41 8.41 0.36
N PHE A 30 -7.23 9.33 -0.17
CA PHE A 30 -6.71 10.34 -1.09
C PHE A 30 -5.86 11.40 -0.39
N GLU A 31 -5.93 11.46 0.92
CA GLU A 31 -5.00 12.19 1.76
C GLU A 31 -4.87 11.47 3.11
N PHE A 32 -3.92 11.87 3.92
CA PHE A 32 -3.66 11.21 5.21
C PHE A 32 -4.94 11.11 6.05
N ASN A 33 -5.25 9.90 6.50
CA ASN A 33 -6.43 9.62 7.32
C ASN A 33 -6.11 8.58 8.38
N ASN A 34 -5.18 8.93 9.25
CA ASN A 34 -4.84 8.12 10.41
C ASN A 34 -4.69 9.06 11.61
N SER A 35 -4.34 8.54 12.77
CA SER A 35 -4.25 9.36 13.96
C SER A 35 -3.03 10.28 13.92
N GLU A 36 -3.15 11.41 14.62
CA GLU A 36 -2.02 12.33 14.78
C GLU A 36 -0.88 11.67 15.54
N ASN A 37 -1.18 10.81 16.51
CA ASN A 37 -0.15 10.07 17.25
C ASN A 37 0.63 9.13 16.31
N TRP A 38 -0.07 8.44 15.39
CA TRP A 38 0.61 7.61 14.40
C TRP A 38 1.54 8.44 13.53
N TYR A 39 1.03 9.60 13.05
CA TYR A 39 1.79 10.50 12.19
C TYR A 39 3.05 11.01 12.90
N ARG A 40 2.91 11.42 14.14
CA ARG A 40 4.03 11.94 14.94
C ARG A 40 5.02 10.86 15.35
N SER A 41 4.63 9.59 15.29
CA SER A 41 5.54 8.50 15.56
C SER A 41 6.58 8.33 14.46
N ILE A 42 6.33 8.89 13.27
CA ILE A 42 7.31 8.89 12.19
C ILE A 42 8.36 9.96 12.51
N PRO A 43 9.66 9.63 12.47
CA PRO A 43 10.69 10.62 12.69
C PRO A 43 10.52 11.84 11.79
N LYS A 44 10.70 13.02 12.37
CA LYS A 44 10.36 14.28 11.71
C LYS A 44 11.05 14.48 10.35
N ASP A 45 12.27 14.04 10.23
CA ASP A 45 13.09 14.22 9.02
C ASP A 45 12.68 13.32 7.86
N ILE A 46 11.90 12.26 8.13
CA ILE A 46 11.41 11.35 7.09
C ILE A 46 9.89 11.31 7.02
N ARG A 47 9.23 12.20 7.75
CA ARG A 47 7.77 12.24 7.84
C ARG A 47 7.18 12.78 6.53
N PRO A 48 6.34 11.99 5.82
CA PRO A 48 5.75 12.45 4.57
C PRO A 48 4.69 13.52 4.79
N ARG A 49 4.43 14.34 3.76
CA ARG A 49 3.32 15.28 3.80
C ARG A 49 1.99 14.54 3.89
N LYS A 50 1.01 15.18 4.55
CA LYS A 50 -0.35 14.64 4.66
C LYS A 50 -1.17 14.80 3.38
N ASP A 51 -0.85 15.77 2.54
CA ASP A 51 -1.63 16.14 1.36
C ASP A 51 -1.24 15.33 0.13
N GLN A 52 -1.22 14.03 0.27
CA GLN A 52 -0.96 13.09 -0.81
C GLN A 52 -1.71 11.79 -0.52
N PRO A 53 -1.93 10.94 -1.52
CA PRO A 53 -2.54 9.64 -1.26
C PRO A 53 -1.73 8.77 -0.32
N TYR A 54 -2.43 8.03 0.53
CA TYR A 54 -1.87 7.00 1.40
C TYR A 54 -2.56 5.68 1.08
N TYR A 55 -1.81 4.61 1.16
CA TYR A 55 -2.28 3.28 0.75
C TYR A 55 -2.24 2.31 1.90
N HIS A 56 -3.32 1.53 2.01
CA HIS A 56 -3.39 0.40 2.94
C HIS A 56 -2.93 -0.84 2.22
N LEU A 57 -1.90 -1.49 2.74
CA LEU A 57 -1.27 -2.65 2.11
C LEU A 57 -1.42 -3.89 2.95
N LEU A 58 -1.68 -5.01 2.28
CA LEU A 58 -1.36 -6.33 2.82
C LEU A 58 0.10 -6.58 2.49
N ALA A 59 0.96 -6.46 3.48
CA ALA A 59 2.40 -6.39 3.28
C ALA A 59 3.11 -7.65 3.74
N GLU A 60 4.27 -7.88 3.14
CA GLU A 60 5.16 -8.96 3.54
C GLU A 60 6.61 -8.51 3.44
N ASN A 61 7.43 -9.07 4.29
CA ASN A 61 8.87 -9.09 4.11
C ASN A 61 9.32 -10.56 4.15
N ASN A 62 10.61 -10.82 4.29
CA ASN A 62 11.11 -12.20 4.27
C ASN A 62 10.72 -12.99 5.52
N GLU A 63 10.21 -12.34 6.55
CA GLU A 63 9.98 -12.96 7.84
C GLU A 63 8.52 -12.98 8.27
N ILE A 64 7.80 -11.89 8.05
CA ILE A 64 6.44 -11.72 8.57
C ILE A 64 5.52 -11.11 7.53
N THR A 65 4.22 -11.23 7.80
CA THR A 65 3.16 -10.53 7.08
C THR A 65 2.48 -9.55 8.04
N TYR A 66 2.04 -8.42 7.51
CA TYR A 66 1.42 -7.38 8.33
C TYR A 66 0.60 -6.44 7.45
N GLU A 67 -0.08 -5.48 8.07
CA GLU A 67 -0.74 -4.40 7.35
C GLU A 67 0.10 -3.15 7.48
N ALA A 68 0.28 -2.44 6.37
CA ALA A 68 1.09 -1.22 6.34
C ALA A 68 0.26 -0.06 5.79
N TYR A 69 0.59 1.14 6.23
CA TYR A 69 -0.01 2.38 5.77
C TYR A 69 1.11 3.27 5.25
N VAL A 70 1.14 3.53 3.94
CA VAL A 70 2.29 4.12 3.27
C VAL A 70 1.88 5.24 2.35
N SER A 71 2.60 6.35 2.43
CA SER A 71 2.41 7.49 1.53
C SER A 71 2.82 7.14 0.11
N GLU A 72 2.15 7.76 -0.85
CA GLU A 72 2.41 7.52 -2.27
C GLU A 72 3.86 7.76 -2.65
N GLN A 73 4.48 8.79 -2.09
CA GLN A 73 5.87 9.14 -2.42
C GLN A 73 6.88 8.04 -2.10
N ASN A 74 6.53 7.12 -1.21
CA ASN A 74 7.42 6.05 -0.77
C ASN A 74 7.17 4.71 -1.44
N LEU A 75 6.31 4.68 -2.46
CA LEU A 75 5.94 3.44 -3.15
C LEU A 75 6.30 3.48 -4.63
N ILE A 76 6.67 2.32 -5.16
CA ILE A 76 6.80 2.08 -6.60
C ILE A 76 6.12 0.75 -6.93
N LEU A 77 5.73 0.59 -8.20
CA LEU A 77 5.17 -0.68 -8.65
C LEU A 77 6.23 -1.78 -8.54
N ASP A 78 5.80 -2.95 -8.09
CA ASP A 78 6.64 -4.13 -8.10
C ASP A 78 6.42 -4.87 -9.41
N ASP A 79 7.46 -4.99 -10.20
CA ASP A 79 7.39 -5.61 -11.52
C ASP A 79 7.93 -7.05 -11.54
N SER A 80 8.19 -7.62 -10.38
CA SER A 80 8.70 -8.99 -10.29
C SER A 80 7.70 -10.06 -10.74
N GLY A 81 6.39 -9.75 -10.63
CA GLY A 81 5.34 -10.71 -10.90
C GLY A 81 5.12 -11.71 -9.78
N GLU A 82 5.91 -11.65 -8.72
CA GLU A 82 5.79 -12.58 -7.59
C GLU A 82 4.54 -12.27 -6.76
N PRO A 83 3.77 -13.29 -6.35
CA PRO A 83 2.59 -13.06 -5.52
C PRO A 83 2.97 -12.58 -4.14
N ILE A 84 1.99 -11.95 -3.47
CA ILE A 84 2.11 -11.55 -2.07
C ILE A 84 1.61 -12.69 -1.21
N LYS A 85 2.42 -13.12 -0.24
CA LYS A 85 2.06 -14.20 0.69
C LYS A 85 1.48 -13.59 1.96
N HIS A 86 0.18 -13.35 1.93
CA HIS A 86 -0.51 -12.77 3.09
C HIS A 86 -1.82 -13.53 3.32
N PRO A 87 -2.15 -13.88 4.58
CA PRO A 87 -3.33 -14.70 4.85
C PRO A 87 -4.66 -14.04 4.47
N LEU A 88 -4.72 -12.71 4.42
CA LEU A 88 -5.96 -12.00 4.09
C LEU A 88 -6.20 -11.83 2.59
N ILE A 89 -5.27 -12.24 1.74
CA ILE A 89 -5.44 -12.05 0.30
C ILE A 89 -6.71 -12.74 -0.21
N ASN A 90 -6.93 -13.99 0.18
CA ASN A 90 -8.09 -14.73 -0.30
C ASN A 90 -9.41 -14.24 0.28
N GLU A 91 -9.37 -13.45 1.35
CA GLU A 91 -10.58 -12.86 1.92
C GLU A 91 -10.96 -11.56 1.22
N ILE A 92 -9.99 -10.83 0.71
CA ILE A 92 -10.22 -9.52 0.08
C ILE A 92 -10.27 -9.62 -1.43
N PHE A 93 -9.44 -10.46 -2.03
CA PHE A 93 -9.31 -10.57 -3.49
C PHE A 93 -9.80 -11.94 -3.97
N SER A 94 -10.34 -11.96 -5.20
CA SER A 94 -10.78 -13.19 -5.85
C SER A 94 -9.66 -13.97 -6.50
N GLY A 95 -8.58 -13.28 -6.89
CA GLY A 95 -7.46 -13.94 -7.54
C GLY A 95 -6.44 -12.95 -8.06
N LYS A 96 -5.40 -13.50 -8.67
CA LYS A 96 -4.30 -12.73 -9.24
C LYS A 96 -4.40 -12.78 -10.76
N LYS A 97 -4.24 -11.62 -11.40
CA LYS A 97 -4.22 -11.52 -12.85
C LYS A 97 -3.04 -10.65 -13.28
N GLY A 98 -2.07 -11.24 -13.98
CA GLY A 98 -0.86 -10.53 -14.33
C GLY A 98 -0.08 -10.11 -13.09
N SER A 99 0.20 -8.81 -12.97
CA SER A 99 0.98 -8.25 -11.88
C SER A 99 0.12 -7.70 -10.72
N GLY A 100 -1.17 -8.02 -10.69
CA GLY A 100 -2.06 -7.50 -9.67
C GLY A 100 -3.13 -8.47 -9.24
N TYR A 101 -3.90 -8.05 -8.26
CA TYR A 101 -5.03 -8.81 -7.72
C TYR A 101 -6.33 -8.10 -8.08
N PHE A 102 -7.41 -8.83 -8.12
CA PHE A 102 -8.71 -8.23 -8.41
C PHE A 102 -9.74 -8.63 -7.34
N LYS A 103 -10.64 -7.69 -7.04
CA LYS A 103 -11.74 -7.92 -6.13
C LYS A 103 -12.91 -8.57 -6.85
N PRO A 104 -13.78 -9.32 -6.13
CA PRO A 104 -14.98 -9.83 -6.74
C PRO A 104 -15.84 -8.68 -7.25
N SER A 105 -16.39 -8.83 -8.44
CA SER A 105 -17.40 -7.89 -8.91
C SER A 105 -18.76 -8.34 -8.43
N ASN A 106 -19.53 -7.39 -7.91
CA ASN A 106 -20.89 -7.63 -7.43
C ASN A 106 -21.90 -7.13 -8.45
#